data_2665bb81f167938ea3463b74fbc5dc11
#
_entry.id   2665bb81f167938ea3463b74fbc5dc11
#
_cell.length_a   1.000
_cell.length_b   1.000
_cell.length_c   1.000
_cell.angle_alpha   90.00
_cell.angle_beta   90.00
_cell.angle_gamma   90.00
#
_symmetry.space_group_name_H-M   'P 1'
#
loop_
_entity.id
_entity.type
_entity.pdbx_description
1 polymer ?
#
loop_
_entity_poly.entity_id
_entity_poly.type
_entity_poly.pdbx_seq_one_letter_code
_entity_poly.pdbx_strand_id
1 'polypeptide(L)' 'MRTPPGLQALIDDGVIDEVLRPLKSGKEAAVYVVRSGGEVRCAKVYK' A
#
# COMPACT_ATOMS: atom_id res chain seq x y z
N MET A 1 1.68 -2.25 12.08
CA MET A 1 2.38 -2.60 10.83
C MET A 1 3.13 -1.39 10.29
N ARG A 2 4.32 -1.62 9.80
CA ARG A 2 5.15 -0.54 9.27
C ARG A 2 4.83 -0.31 7.79
N THR A 3 4.55 0.94 7.43
CA THR A 3 4.23 1.28 6.03
C THR A 3 5.51 1.28 5.19
N PRO A 4 5.54 0.55 4.06
CA PRO A 4 6.70 0.58 3.16
C PRO A 4 6.95 1.99 2.61
N PRO A 5 8.21 2.37 2.34
CA PRO A 5 8.53 3.70 1.84
C PRO A 5 7.79 4.09 0.55
N GLY A 6 7.58 3.13 -0.36
CA GLY A 6 6.86 3.40 -1.60
C GLY A 6 5.40 3.76 -1.38
N LEU A 7 4.74 3.09 -0.42
CA LEU A 7 3.36 3.42 -0.07
C LEU A 7 3.27 4.71 0.72
N GLN A 8 4.26 4.99 1.56
CA GLN A 8 4.27 6.22 2.33
C GLN A 8 4.29 7.44 1.40
N ALA A 9 5.06 7.39 0.32
CA ALA A 9 5.09 8.47 -0.65
C ALA A 9 3.71 8.69 -1.29
N LEU A 10 2.99 7.62 -1.59
CA LEU A 10 1.65 7.71 -2.17
C LEU A 10 0.64 8.28 -1.17
N ILE A 11 0.79 7.96 0.11
CA ILE A 11 -0.04 8.54 1.16
C ILE A 11 0.23 10.04 1.27
N ASP A 12 1.50 10.42 1.26
CA ASP A 12 1.89 11.83 1.37
C ASP A 12 1.40 12.65 0.17
N ASP A 13 1.34 12.04 -1.01
CA ASP A 13 0.84 12.68 -2.22
C ASP A 13 -0.69 12.68 -2.30
N GLY A 14 -1.36 12.00 -1.39
CA GLY A 14 -2.82 11.93 -1.38
C GLY A 14 -3.41 10.92 -2.34
N VAL A 15 -2.59 10.05 -2.93
CA VAL A 15 -3.06 8.98 -3.83
C VAL A 15 -3.73 7.86 -3.03
N ILE A 16 -3.16 7.53 -1.87
CA ILE A 16 -3.69 6.51 -0.96
C ILE A 16 -4.09 7.19 0.35
N ASP A 17 -5.30 6.90 0.83
CA ASP A 17 -5.79 7.43 2.10
C ASP A 17 -5.18 6.69 3.28
N GLU A 18 -5.16 5.36 3.23
CA GLU A 18 -4.51 4.57 4.26
C GLU A 18 -4.22 3.15 3.76
N VAL A 19 -3.29 2.49 4.43
CA VAL A 19 -2.98 1.08 4.20
C VAL A 19 -3.77 0.29 5.24
N LEU A 20 -4.66 -0.59 4.76
CA LEU A 20 -5.56 -1.35 5.64
C LEU A 20 -4.87 -2.58 6.22
N ARG A 21 -4.24 -3.39 5.37
CA ARG A 21 -3.54 -4.59 5.82
C ARG A 21 -2.66 -5.15 4.71
N PRO A 22 -1.64 -5.96 5.05
CA PRO A 22 -0.90 -6.70 4.04
C PRO A 22 -1.75 -7.87 3.55
N LEU A 23 -1.74 -8.09 2.24
CA LEU A 23 -2.46 -9.21 1.63
C LEU A 23 -1.51 -10.38 1.36
N LYS A 24 -0.35 -10.09 0.77
CA LYS A 24 0.64 -11.10 0.45
C LYS A 24 2.02 -10.46 0.44
N SER A 25 3.03 -11.18 0.91
CA SER A 25 4.41 -10.71 0.89
C SER A 25 5.32 -11.79 0.33
N GLY A 26 6.16 -11.42 -0.61
CA GLY A 26 7.17 -12.29 -1.20
C GLY A 26 8.54 -11.64 -1.15
N LYS A 27 9.53 -12.33 -1.74
CA LYS A 27 10.91 -11.84 -1.74
C LYS A 27 11.10 -10.61 -2.63
N GLU A 28 10.34 -10.51 -3.70
CA GLU A 28 10.50 -9.47 -4.71
C GLU A 28 9.44 -8.39 -4.65
N ALA A 29 8.29 -8.70 -4.08
CA ALA A 29 7.18 -7.76 -4.00
C ALA A 29 6.27 -8.09 -2.85
N ALA A 30 5.50 -7.10 -2.42
CA ALA A 30 4.46 -7.27 -1.43
C ALA A 30 3.18 -6.62 -1.94
N VAL A 31 2.02 -7.20 -1.61
CA VAL A 31 0.72 -6.67 -1.98
C VAL A 31 0.00 -6.23 -0.71
N TYR A 32 -0.54 -5.04 -0.74
CA TYR A 32 -1.27 -4.47 0.40
C TYR A 32 -2.68 -4.11 -0.02
N VAL A 33 -3.61 -4.26 0.91
CA VAL A 33 -4.96 -3.73 0.73
C VAL A 33 -4.95 -2.30 1.24
N VAL A 34 -5.35 -1.37 0.39
CA VAL A 34 -5.32 0.05 0.70
C VAL A 34 -6.69 0.66 0.41
N ARG A 35 -6.93 1.82 1.01
CA ARG A 35 -8.09 2.64 0.66
C ARG A 35 -7.58 3.84 -0.13
N SER A 36 -8.23 4.11 -1.26
CA SER A 36 -7.88 5.22 -2.12
C SER A 36 -9.14 5.82 -2.71
N GLY A 37 -9.37 7.10 -2.46
CA GLY A 37 -10.54 7.81 -2.97
C GLY A 37 -11.86 7.22 -2.51
N GLY A 38 -11.91 6.66 -1.29
CA GLY A 38 -13.12 6.04 -0.75
C GLY A 38 -13.36 4.61 -1.23
N GLU A 39 -12.43 4.04 -2.00
CA GLU A 39 -12.54 2.67 -2.51
C GLU A 39 -11.41 1.81 -1.99
N VAL A 40 -11.69 0.53 -1.80
CA VAL A 40 -10.67 -0.46 -1.40
C VAL A 40 -9.98 -0.97 -2.65
N ARG A 41 -8.65 -0.90 -2.65
CA ARG A 41 -7.83 -1.32 -3.78
C ARG A 41 -6.63 -2.13 -3.29
N CYS A 42 -5.95 -2.80 -4.23
CA CYS A 42 -4.72 -3.51 -3.93
C CYS A 42 -3.54 -2.72 -4.47
N ALA A 43 -2.50 -2.57 -3.66
CA ALA A 43 -1.27 -1.91 -4.07
C ALA A 43 -0.13 -2.91 -4.05
N LYS A 44 0.60 -3.01 -5.15
CA LYS A 44 1.75 -3.89 -5.27
C LYS A 44 3.03 -3.07 -5.16
N VAL A 45 3.87 -3.44 -4.22
CA VAL A 45 5.13 -2.74 -3.97
C VAL A 45 6.29 -3.69 -4.27
N TYR A 46 7.16 -3.30 -5.17
CA TYR A 46 8.36 -4.06 -5.51
C TYR A 46 9.49 -3.71 -4.54
N LYS A 47 10.23 -4.72 -4.17
CA LYS A 47 11.39 -4.57 -3.27
C LYS A 47 12.67 -4.33 -4.05
#